data_4fb913c051bc5bb135cd381192a6ca81
#
_entry.id   4fb913c051bc5bb135cd381192a6ca81
#
_cell.length_a   1.000
_cell.length_b   1.000
_cell.length_c   1.000
_cell.angle_alpha   90.00
_cell.angle_beta   90.00
_cell.angle_gamma   90.00
#
_symmetry.space_group_name_H-M   'P 1'
#
loop_
_entity.id
_entity.type
_entity.pdbx_description
1 polymer ?
#
loop_
_entity_poly.entity_id
_entity_poly.type
_entity_poly.pdbx_seq_one_letter_code
_entity_poly.pdbx_strand_id
1 'polypeptide(L)'
;DMEAQNVVKGVITSRDAETTYGIASGNKGVIPFLEQYPDRFIGMAGLDPHKGMDAIDELGLMVETHGFRGAAIDPFLAKIPANHAKYYPIYAKCCEFDIPVVISTGMATLVDGADPEHCHPRYIDAVARDFPKLKIVVSHGCYPWVNEIIMVVQRNRNVYLELSEYEQSPFSEGYIQAANTMIGDKVIFASAHPFLDFKGQIALYRKLPFSPQALENIFYNNAAKLLGL
;
A
#
# COMPACT_ATOMS: atom_id res chain seq x y z
N ASP A 1 20.07 7.45 -8.68
CA ASP A 1 18.81 8.07 -9.18
C ASP A 1 17.95 8.68 -8.08
N MET A 2 17.76 8.03 -6.92
CA MET A 2 16.98 8.56 -5.79
C MET A 2 17.54 9.90 -5.27
N GLU A 3 18.86 10.02 -5.12
CA GLU A 3 19.52 11.24 -4.66
C GLU A 3 19.28 12.43 -5.57
N ALA A 4 19.33 12.22 -6.89
CA ALA A 4 19.06 13.25 -7.88
C ALA A 4 17.60 13.80 -7.82
N GLN A 5 16.70 13.08 -7.17
CA GLN A 5 15.30 13.47 -6.97
C GLN A 5 14.97 13.82 -5.52
N ASN A 6 15.97 13.91 -4.64
CA ASN A 6 15.82 14.11 -3.19
C ASN A 6 14.93 13.04 -2.51
N VAL A 7 14.91 11.82 -3.04
CA VAL A 7 14.21 10.71 -2.42
C VAL A 7 15.07 10.14 -1.30
N VAL A 8 14.66 10.35 -0.06
CA VAL A 8 15.42 9.94 1.12
C VAL A 8 15.24 8.47 1.45
N LYS A 9 14.02 7.93 1.25
CA LYS A 9 13.69 6.52 1.48
C LYS A 9 12.80 5.97 0.38
N GLY A 10 13.00 4.69 0.03
CA GLY A 10 12.14 3.92 -0.84
C GLY A 10 11.45 2.80 -0.04
N VAL A 11 10.16 2.59 -0.30
CA VAL A 11 9.42 1.44 0.21
C VAL A 11 9.36 0.40 -0.90
N ILE A 12 9.81 -0.83 -0.61
CA ILE A 12 9.77 -1.96 -1.53
C ILE A 12 8.68 -2.91 -1.05
N THR A 13 7.60 -3.00 -1.82
CA THR A 13 6.53 -3.97 -1.57
C THR A 13 6.83 -5.27 -2.30
N SER A 14 6.91 -6.36 -1.55
CA SER A 14 6.96 -7.71 -2.12
C SER A 14 5.55 -8.23 -2.40
N ARG A 15 5.44 -9.31 -3.15
CA ARG A 15 4.19 -9.97 -3.50
C ARG A 15 4.30 -11.47 -3.28
N ASP A 16 3.21 -12.11 -2.87
CA ASP A 16 3.05 -13.55 -2.81
C ASP A 16 1.61 -13.92 -3.22
N ALA A 17 1.48 -14.63 -4.32
CA ALA A 17 0.23 -15.15 -4.83
C ALA A 17 0.44 -16.59 -5.38
N GLU A 18 1.26 -17.36 -4.69
CA GLU A 18 1.70 -18.69 -5.14
C GLU A 18 0.53 -19.65 -5.26
N THR A 19 -0.41 -19.63 -4.33
CA THR A 19 -1.53 -20.58 -4.29
C THR A 19 -2.56 -20.38 -5.41
N THR A 20 -2.66 -19.15 -5.94
CA THR A 20 -3.68 -18.80 -6.94
C THR A 20 -3.15 -18.56 -8.34
N TYR A 21 -1.96 -17.98 -8.45
CA TYR A 21 -1.34 -17.61 -9.73
C TYR A 21 0.07 -18.21 -9.92
N GLY A 22 0.57 -19.00 -8.97
CA GLY A 22 1.94 -19.56 -9.04
C GLY A 22 3.05 -18.49 -8.89
N ILE A 23 2.71 -17.30 -8.41
CA ILE A 23 3.67 -16.22 -8.15
C ILE A 23 4.27 -16.43 -6.76
N ALA A 24 5.45 -17.06 -6.72
CA ALA A 24 6.14 -17.32 -5.46
C ALA A 24 6.51 -16.04 -4.73
N SER A 25 6.64 -16.14 -3.40
CA SER A 25 7.02 -15.02 -2.54
C SER A 25 8.30 -14.31 -3.01
N GLY A 26 8.20 -12.99 -3.22
CA GLY A 26 9.32 -12.12 -3.58
C GLY A 26 10.14 -11.63 -2.38
N ASN A 27 9.80 -12.02 -1.14
CA ASN A 27 10.41 -11.48 0.08
C ASN A 27 11.93 -11.63 0.10
N LYS A 28 12.44 -12.80 -0.31
CA LYS A 28 13.89 -13.06 -0.40
C LYS A 28 14.62 -12.12 -1.34
N GLY A 29 13.95 -11.62 -2.38
CA GLY A 29 14.52 -10.65 -3.32
C GLY A 29 14.67 -9.24 -2.74
N VAL A 30 13.92 -8.91 -1.69
CA VAL A 30 13.98 -7.61 -1.01
C VAL A 30 15.12 -7.56 0.02
N ILE A 31 15.42 -8.69 0.67
CA ILE A 31 16.43 -8.77 1.75
C ILE A 31 17.76 -8.09 1.39
N PRO A 32 18.39 -8.36 0.22
CA PRO A 32 19.67 -7.74 -0.12
C PRO A 32 19.64 -6.20 -0.16
N PHE A 33 18.51 -5.60 -0.52
CA PHE A 33 18.36 -4.14 -0.51
C PHE A 33 18.32 -3.58 0.90
N LEU A 34 17.66 -4.27 1.83
CA LEU A 34 17.59 -3.85 3.23
C LEU A 34 18.94 -4.02 3.94
N GLU A 35 19.68 -5.10 3.65
CA GLU A 35 21.01 -5.36 4.22
C GLU A 35 22.05 -4.39 3.66
N GLN A 36 22.06 -4.14 2.36
CA GLN A 36 23.05 -3.27 1.71
C GLN A 36 22.78 -1.79 1.95
N TYR A 37 21.50 -1.39 2.07
CA TYR A 37 21.08 0.00 2.20
C TYR A 37 20.01 0.19 3.30
N PRO A 38 20.33 -0.12 4.57
CA PRO A 38 19.34 -0.14 5.66
C PRO A 38 18.71 1.23 5.93
N ASP A 39 19.45 2.31 5.65
CA ASP A 39 18.96 3.68 5.80
C ASP A 39 18.18 4.20 4.61
N ARG A 40 18.12 3.45 3.50
CA ARG A 40 17.52 3.89 2.24
C ARG A 40 16.24 3.14 1.90
N PHE A 41 16.07 1.90 2.33
CA PHE A 41 14.92 1.08 1.97
C PHE A 41 14.15 0.55 3.17
N ILE A 42 12.86 0.37 2.98
CA ILE A 42 11.92 -0.25 3.91
C ILE A 42 11.21 -1.37 3.15
N GLY A 43 11.26 -2.59 3.67
CA GLY A 43 10.58 -3.75 3.07
C GLY A 43 9.16 -3.92 3.61
N MET A 44 8.21 -4.24 2.71
CA MET A 44 6.88 -4.73 3.04
C MET A 44 6.80 -6.20 2.59
N ALA A 45 6.55 -7.13 3.53
CA ALA A 45 6.51 -8.55 3.26
C ALA A 45 5.24 -8.93 2.49
N GLY A 46 5.39 -9.48 1.30
CA GLY A 46 4.28 -10.03 0.51
C GLY A 46 3.77 -11.32 1.12
N LEU A 47 2.46 -11.44 1.32
CA LEU A 47 1.85 -12.57 2.01
C LEU A 47 0.65 -13.13 1.26
N ASP A 48 0.63 -14.45 1.10
CA ASP A 48 -0.50 -15.19 0.55
C ASP A 48 -1.39 -15.72 1.70
N PRO A 49 -2.64 -15.25 1.85
CA PRO A 49 -3.51 -15.64 2.94
C PRO A 49 -3.94 -17.11 2.90
N HIS A 50 -3.78 -17.77 1.75
CA HIS A 50 -4.13 -19.18 1.62
C HIS A 50 -3.09 -20.13 2.24
N LYS A 51 -1.88 -19.64 2.52
CA LYS A 51 -0.82 -20.39 3.22
C LYS A 51 -1.09 -20.52 4.74
N GLY A 52 -2.08 -19.79 5.26
CA GLY A 52 -2.48 -19.91 6.69
C GLY A 52 -1.32 -19.57 7.63
N MET A 53 -0.93 -20.52 8.50
CA MET A 53 0.13 -20.29 9.49
C MET A 53 1.49 -20.03 8.85
N ASP A 54 1.80 -20.64 7.72
CA ASP A 54 3.08 -20.41 7.03
C ASP A 54 3.24 -18.93 6.63
N ALA A 55 2.15 -18.24 6.26
CA ALA A 55 2.19 -16.80 5.99
C ALA A 55 2.47 -15.96 7.25
N ILE A 56 2.00 -16.41 8.41
CA ILE A 56 2.25 -15.73 9.70
C ILE A 56 3.70 -15.93 10.13
N ASP A 57 4.22 -17.15 9.99
CA ASP A 57 5.61 -17.49 10.30
C ASP A 57 6.56 -16.74 9.36
N GLU A 58 6.22 -16.65 8.07
CA GLU A 58 6.97 -15.84 7.08
C GLU A 58 6.98 -14.36 7.49
N LEU A 59 5.85 -13.78 7.89
CA LEU A 59 5.81 -12.40 8.37
C LEU A 59 6.71 -12.22 9.60
N GLY A 60 6.64 -13.13 10.57
CA GLY A 60 7.50 -13.12 11.75
C GLY A 60 8.97 -13.14 11.37
N LEU A 61 9.37 -14.06 10.50
CA LEU A 61 10.75 -14.18 10.00
C LEU A 61 11.22 -12.89 9.30
N MET A 62 10.40 -12.32 8.42
CA MET A 62 10.76 -11.10 7.68
C MET A 62 10.94 -9.91 8.63
N VAL A 63 10.07 -9.75 9.63
CA VAL A 63 10.15 -8.62 10.58
C VAL A 63 11.30 -8.81 11.57
N GLU A 64 11.36 -9.94 12.26
CA GLU A 64 12.26 -10.15 13.38
C GLU A 64 13.71 -10.41 12.94
N THR A 65 13.91 -11.06 11.78
CA THR A 65 15.25 -11.43 11.31
C THR A 65 15.77 -10.52 10.21
N HIS A 66 14.91 -10.09 9.28
CA HIS A 66 15.32 -9.35 8.09
C HIS A 66 14.93 -7.86 8.11
N GLY A 67 14.32 -7.36 9.20
CA GLY A 67 14.06 -5.94 9.41
C GLY A 67 12.98 -5.35 8.51
N PHE A 68 12.06 -6.15 7.97
CA PHE A 68 10.88 -5.63 7.28
C PHE A 68 10.02 -4.82 8.25
N ARG A 69 9.37 -3.78 7.75
CA ARG A 69 8.60 -2.85 8.57
C ARG A 69 7.15 -2.74 8.13
N GLY A 70 6.61 -3.76 7.46
CA GLY A 70 5.23 -3.85 7.05
C GLY A 70 4.92 -5.13 6.30
N ALA A 71 3.64 -5.34 6.04
CA ALA A 71 3.11 -6.42 5.22
C ALA A 71 2.48 -5.86 3.93
N ALA A 72 2.37 -6.69 2.89
CA ALA A 72 1.65 -6.39 1.66
C ALA A 72 0.77 -7.58 1.27
N ILE A 73 -0.45 -7.30 0.85
CA ILE A 73 -1.43 -8.28 0.40
C ILE A 73 -2.13 -7.80 -0.88
N ASP A 74 -2.52 -8.77 -1.70
CA ASP A 74 -3.17 -8.54 -2.99
C ASP A 74 -4.53 -9.27 -3.04
N PRO A 75 -5.64 -8.68 -2.57
CA PRO A 75 -6.96 -9.33 -2.52
C PRO A 75 -7.44 -9.86 -3.87
N PHE A 76 -7.21 -9.11 -4.95
CA PHE A 76 -7.57 -9.52 -6.30
C PHE A 76 -6.76 -10.73 -6.80
N LEU A 77 -5.48 -10.87 -6.41
CA LEU A 77 -4.68 -12.05 -6.71
C LEU A 77 -5.07 -13.24 -5.83
N ALA A 78 -5.32 -13.01 -4.56
CA ALA A 78 -5.79 -14.06 -3.66
C ALA A 78 -7.24 -14.51 -3.95
N LYS A 79 -7.96 -13.80 -4.83
CA LYS A 79 -9.37 -14.08 -5.20
C LYS A 79 -10.34 -14.10 -4.01
N ILE A 80 -10.03 -13.33 -2.98
CA ILE A 80 -10.88 -13.13 -1.80
C ILE A 80 -10.77 -11.66 -1.35
N PRO A 81 -11.89 -11.05 -0.88
CA PRO A 81 -11.88 -9.65 -0.46
C PRO A 81 -11.04 -9.44 0.80
N ALA A 82 -10.54 -8.22 1.01
CA ALA A 82 -9.63 -7.88 2.11
C ALA A 82 -10.20 -8.21 3.51
N ASN A 83 -11.52 -8.21 3.70
CA ASN A 83 -12.17 -8.57 4.96
C ASN A 83 -12.45 -10.08 5.10
N HIS A 84 -11.91 -10.93 4.24
CA HIS A 84 -12.05 -12.37 4.39
C HIS A 84 -11.26 -12.88 5.61
N ALA A 85 -11.83 -13.83 6.36
CA ALA A 85 -11.27 -14.33 7.62
C ALA A 85 -9.80 -14.83 7.51
N LYS A 86 -9.36 -15.31 6.35
CA LYS A 86 -7.97 -15.74 6.11
C LYS A 86 -6.94 -14.62 6.27
N TYR A 87 -7.32 -13.35 6.10
CA TYR A 87 -6.43 -12.21 6.33
C TYR A 87 -6.34 -11.80 7.80
N TYR A 88 -7.32 -12.14 8.63
CA TYR A 88 -7.39 -11.63 10.01
C TYR A 88 -6.17 -11.99 10.87
N PRO A 89 -5.59 -13.22 10.77
CA PRO A 89 -4.34 -13.52 11.47
C PRO A 89 -3.16 -12.63 11.04
N ILE A 90 -3.07 -12.27 9.74
CA ILE A 90 -2.06 -11.34 9.23
C ILE A 90 -2.26 -9.95 9.85
N TYR A 91 -3.49 -9.45 9.87
CA TYR A 91 -3.80 -8.14 10.46
C TYR A 91 -3.51 -8.11 11.97
N ALA A 92 -3.86 -9.19 12.69
CA ALA A 92 -3.55 -9.31 14.11
C ALA A 92 -2.02 -9.28 14.35
N LYS A 93 -1.26 -9.99 13.52
CA LYS A 93 0.21 -10.00 13.60
C LYS A 93 0.84 -8.65 13.25
N CYS A 94 0.28 -7.93 12.27
CA CYS A 94 0.69 -6.54 11.97
C CYS A 94 0.41 -5.60 13.15
N CYS A 95 -0.73 -5.75 13.84
CA CYS A 95 -1.03 -4.99 15.05
C CYS A 95 -0.08 -5.32 16.20
N GLU A 96 0.31 -6.59 16.37
CA GLU A 96 1.26 -7.05 17.38
C GLU A 96 2.63 -6.39 17.18
N PHE A 97 3.11 -6.32 15.93
CA PHE A 97 4.38 -5.70 15.57
C PHE A 97 4.31 -4.17 15.42
N ASP A 98 3.13 -3.56 15.53
CA ASP A 98 2.86 -2.14 15.25
C ASP A 98 3.31 -1.69 13.84
N ILE A 99 3.18 -2.55 12.83
CA ILE A 99 3.57 -2.31 11.44
C ILE A 99 2.33 -2.11 10.54
N PRO A 100 2.45 -1.34 9.44
CA PRO A 100 1.38 -1.17 8.47
C PRO A 100 1.19 -2.40 7.59
N VAL A 101 -0.02 -2.52 7.02
CA VAL A 101 -0.32 -3.40 5.90
C VAL A 101 -0.64 -2.56 4.66
N VAL A 102 0.02 -2.87 3.54
CA VAL A 102 -0.35 -2.37 2.21
C VAL A 102 -1.37 -3.33 1.62
N ILE A 103 -2.54 -2.82 1.27
CA ILE A 103 -3.61 -3.57 0.59
C ILE A 103 -3.69 -3.09 -0.84
N SER A 104 -3.24 -3.92 -1.77
CA SER A 104 -3.23 -3.62 -3.19
C SER A 104 -4.64 -3.67 -3.77
N THR A 105 -5.04 -2.60 -4.45
CA THR A 105 -6.36 -2.44 -5.09
C THR A 105 -6.19 -1.94 -6.52
N GLY A 106 -7.24 -1.61 -7.24
CA GLY A 106 -7.15 -0.97 -8.57
C GLY A 106 -6.59 -1.85 -9.70
N MET A 107 -5.51 -2.58 -9.46
CA MET A 107 -4.79 -3.39 -10.46
C MET A 107 -5.57 -4.59 -11.01
N ALA A 108 -6.70 -4.95 -10.40
CA ALA A 108 -7.52 -6.08 -10.84
C ALA A 108 -7.97 -5.97 -12.30
N THR A 109 -8.09 -4.75 -12.82
CA THR A 109 -8.43 -4.49 -14.23
C THR A 109 -7.34 -4.88 -15.22
N LEU A 110 -6.11 -5.09 -14.75
CA LEU A 110 -4.92 -5.41 -15.54
C LEU A 110 -4.50 -6.89 -15.42
N VAL A 111 -5.21 -7.68 -14.61
CA VAL A 111 -4.85 -9.08 -14.34
C VAL A 111 -5.98 -10.00 -14.81
N ASP A 112 -5.65 -10.89 -15.75
CA ASP A 112 -6.60 -11.84 -16.28
C ASP A 112 -7.20 -12.74 -15.19
N GLY A 113 -8.54 -12.82 -15.20
CA GLY A 113 -9.30 -13.63 -14.24
C GLY A 113 -9.35 -13.08 -12.81
N ALA A 114 -8.86 -11.87 -12.58
CA ALA A 114 -9.08 -11.17 -11.32
C ALA A 114 -10.48 -10.53 -11.31
N ASP A 115 -11.12 -10.57 -10.14
CA ASP A 115 -12.41 -9.89 -9.92
C ASP A 115 -12.15 -8.53 -9.28
N PRO A 116 -12.45 -7.41 -9.99
CA PRO A 116 -12.30 -6.06 -9.46
C PRO A 116 -13.09 -5.84 -8.16
N GLU A 117 -14.19 -6.56 -7.97
CA GLU A 117 -15.01 -6.47 -6.76
C GLU A 117 -14.21 -6.73 -5.47
N HIS A 118 -13.16 -7.56 -5.52
CA HIS A 118 -12.29 -7.80 -4.37
C HIS A 118 -11.52 -6.54 -3.91
N CYS A 119 -11.46 -5.50 -4.76
CA CYS A 119 -10.82 -4.21 -4.46
C CYS A 119 -11.81 -3.14 -3.96
N HIS A 120 -13.09 -3.49 -3.77
CA HIS A 120 -14.10 -2.50 -3.39
C HIS A 120 -13.85 -1.89 -2.00
N PRO A 121 -13.95 -0.55 -1.83
CA PRO A 121 -13.68 0.17 -0.58
C PRO A 121 -14.42 -0.33 0.65
N ARG A 122 -15.62 -0.93 0.49
CA ARG A 122 -16.40 -1.49 1.60
C ARG A 122 -15.64 -2.54 2.41
N TYR A 123 -14.73 -3.28 1.76
CA TYR A 123 -13.92 -4.31 2.43
C TYR A 123 -12.79 -3.67 3.25
N ILE A 124 -12.23 -2.56 2.76
CA ILE A 124 -11.26 -1.76 3.50
C ILE A 124 -11.93 -1.15 4.74
N ASP A 125 -13.13 -0.58 4.59
CA ASP A 125 -13.89 -0.03 5.71
C ASP A 125 -14.18 -1.07 6.79
N ALA A 126 -14.54 -2.30 6.40
CA ALA A 126 -14.76 -3.40 7.34
C ALA A 126 -13.48 -3.72 8.13
N VAL A 127 -12.35 -3.91 7.44
CA VAL A 127 -11.05 -4.18 8.09
C VAL A 127 -10.65 -3.04 9.02
N ALA A 128 -10.80 -1.79 8.59
CA ALA A 128 -10.44 -0.63 9.40
C ALA A 128 -11.24 -0.53 10.71
N ARG A 129 -12.51 -0.93 10.69
CA ARG A 129 -13.37 -0.99 11.90
C ARG A 129 -13.06 -2.18 12.81
N ASP A 130 -12.78 -3.34 12.22
CA ASP A 130 -12.47 -4.57 12.96
C ASP A 130 -11.08 -4.49 13.62
N PHE A 131 -10.14 -3.78 12.99
CA PHE A 131 -8.76 -3.59 13.45
C PHE A 131 -8.40 -2.10 13.59
N PRO A 132 -8.92 -1.37 14.58
CA PRO A 132 -8.73 0.08 14.70
C PRO A 132 -7.28 0.50 15.01
N LYS A 133 -6.43 -0.44 15.42
CA LYS A 133 -4.99 -0.20 15.64
C LYS A 133 -4.14 -0.51 14.40
N LEU A 134 -4.69 -1.23 13.42
CA LEU A 134 -3.98 -1.58 12.20
C LEU A 134 -3.76 -0.32 11.35
N LYS A 135 -2.53 -0.06 10.95
CA LYS A 135 -2.19 0.98 9.98
C LYS A 135 -2.40 0.41 8.57
N ILE A 136 -3.37 0.93 7.82
CA ILE A 136 -3.75 0.43 6.50
C ILE A 136 -3.31 1.42 5.43
N VAL A 137 -2.54 0.97 4.45
CA VAL A 137 -2.23 1.72 3.24
C VAL A 137 -3.00 1.09 2.08
N VAL A 138 -3.92 1.83 1.50
CA VAL A 138 -4.66 1.40 0.32
C VAL A 138 -3.88 1.82 -0.92
N SER A 139 -3.34 0.84 -1.63
CA SER A 139 -2.56 1.07 -2.84
C SER A 139 -3.46 1.16 -4.07
N HIS A 140 -3.09 2.02 -5.03
CA HIS A 140 -3.80 2.27 -6.30
C HIS A 140 -5.23 2.83 -6.15
N GLY A 141 -5.51 3.51 -5.04
CA GLY A 141 -6.71 4.31 -4.85
C GLY A 141 -8.05 3.60 -4.83
N CYS A 142 -8.13 2.28 -4.85
CA CYS A 142 -9.38 1.53 -5.11
C CYS A 142 -10.08 1.95 -6.42
N TYR A 143 -9.33 2.45 -7.41
CA TYR A 143 -9.96 2.83 -8.68
C TYR A 143 -10.79 1.66 -9.25
N PRO A 144 -12.05 1.88 -9.75
CA PRO A 144 -12.68 3.17 -10.05
C PRO A 144 -13.57 3.79 -8.95
N TRP A 145 -13.58 3.27 -7.72
CA TRP A 145 -14.48 3.72 -6.63
C TRP A 145 -13.93 4.94 -5.88
N VAL A 146 -13.67 6.03 -6.62
CA VAL A 146 -12.98 7.24 -6.12
C VAL A 146 -13.70 7.86 -4.92
N ASN A 147 -15.00 8.10 -5.02
CA ASN A 147 -15.75 8.77 -3.96
C ASN A 147 -15.89 7.90 -2.72
N GLU A 148 -16.11 6.61 -2.91
CA GLU A 148 -16.28 5.65 -1.83
C GLU A 148 -14.99 5.51 -1.01
N ILE A 149 -13.82 5.40 -1.67
CA ILE A 149 -12.55 5.28 -0.93
C ILE A 149 -12.20 6.58 -0.20
N ILE A 150 -12.48 7.74 -0.77
CA ILE A 150 -12.28 9.03 -0.10
C ILE A 150 -13.07 9.06 1.22
N MET A 151 -14.33 8.63 1.21
CA MET A 151 -15.16 8.57 2.41
C MET A 151 -14.63 7.56 3.42
N VAL A 152 -14.13 6.41 2.98
CA VAL A 152 -13.51 5.41 3.86
C VAL A 152 -12.26 5.97 4.53
N VAL A 153 -11.38 6.63 3.78
CA VAL A 153 -10.17 7.27 4.30
C VAL A 153 -10.49 8.39 5.28
N GLN A 154 -11.48 9.23 4.96
CA GLN A 154 -11.90 10.34 5.82
C GLN A 154 -12.41 9.85 7.19
N ARG A 155 -13.28 8.83 7.20
CA ARG A 155 -13.92 8.35 8.43
C ARG A 155 -13.03 7.48 9.32
N ASN A 156 -12.05 6.78 8.73
CA ASN A 156 -11.18 5.85 9.45
C ASN A 156 -9.79 6.46 9.66
N ARG A 157 -9.41 6.70 10.93
CA ARG A 157 -8.15 7.37 11.28
C ARG A 157 -6.91 6.57 10.89
N ASN A 158 -7.06 5.26 10.77
CA ASN A 158 -6.00 4.29 10.50
C ASN A 158 -5.84 3.92 9.02
N VAL A 159 -6.55 4.59 8.09
CA VAL A 159 -6.48 4.33 6.66
C VAL A 159 -5.75 5.47 5.95
N TYR A 160 -4.75 5.11 5.16
CA TYR A 160 -3.95 5.96 4.26
C TYR A 160 -4.19 5.54 2.82
N LEU A 161 -3.95 6.44 1.87
CA LEU A 161 -4.22 6.24 0.45
C LEU A 161 -2.99 6.58 -0.39
N GLU A 162 -2.64 5.74 -1.35
CA GLU A 162 -1.73 6.09 -2.41
C GLU A 162 -2.40 5.87 -3.78
N LEU A 163 -2.02 6.66 -4.78
CA LEU A 163 -2.79 6.81 -6.02
C LEU A 163 -2.08 6.22 -7.24
N SER A 164 -0.83 5.74 -7.08
CA SER A 164 0.03 5.37 -8.22
C SER A 164 -0.73 4.68 -9.35
N GLU A 165 -0.44 5.10 -10.59
CA GLU A 165 -1.06 4.69 -11.85
C GLU A 165 -2.46 5.29 -12.14
N TYR A 166 -3.18 5.79 -11.12
CA TYR A 166 -4.57 6.25 -11.26
C TYR A 166 -4.76 7.75 -11.04
N GLU A 167 -3.67 8.52 -10.91
CA GLU A 167 -3.72 9.96 -10.64
C GLU A 167 -4.39 10.76 -11.76
N GLN A 168 -4.32 10.25 -13.00
CA GLN A 168 -4.87 10.88 -14.21
C GLN A 168 -5.93 10.01 -14.90
N SER A 169 -6.43 9.00 -14.23
CA SER A 169 -7.50 8.17 -14.77
C SER A 169 -8.81 8.96 -14.90
N PRO A 170 -9.73 8.58 -15.78
CA PRO A 170 -11.02 9.24 -15.86
C PRO A 170 -11.72 9.32 -14.51
N PHE A 171 -12.24 10.50 -14.15
CA PHE A 171 -12.92 10.78 -12.88
C PHE A 171 -12.04 10.68 -11.62
N SER A 172 -10.71 10.74 -11.76
CA SER A 172 -9.77 10.70 -10.63
C SER A 172 -9.55 12.06 -9.94
N GLU A 173 -10.11 13.14 -10.49
CA GLU A 173 -9.96 14.51 -9.95
C GLU A 173 -10.42 14.61 -8.49
N GLY A 174 -11.34 13.74 -8.08
CA GLY A 174 -11.82 13.64 -6.70
C GLY A 174 -10.71 13.37 -5.68
N TYR A 175 -9.71 12.58 -6.03
CA TYR A 175 -8.56 12.32 -5.14
C TYR A 175 -7.78 13.60 -4.82
N ILE A 176 -7.53 14.42 -5.86
CA ILE A 176 -6.77 15.67 -5.71
C ILE A 176 -7.56 16.67 -4.87
N GLN A 177 -8.86 16.80 -5.16
CA GLN A 177 -9.74 17.68 -4.38
C GLN A 177 -9.79 17.25 -2.91
N ALA A 178 -9.92 15.96 -2.64
CA ALA A 178 -9.94 15.41 -1.30
C ALA A 178 -8.59 15.57 -0.56
N ALA A 179 -7.47 15.36 -1.25
CA ALA A 179 -6.14 15.58 -0.70
C ALA A 179 -5.89 17.06 -0.33
N ASN A 180 -6.46 18.00 -1.08
CA ASN A 180 -6.37 19.43 -0.78
C ASN A 180 -7.27 19.87 0.38
N THR A 181 -8.24 19.06 0.81
CA THR A 181 -9.30 19.51 1.74
C THR A 181 -9.49 18.58 2.94
N MET A 182 -9.89 17.33 2.74
CA MET A 182 -10.41 16.49 3.82
C MET A 182 -9.51 15.30 4.23
N ILE A 183 -8.62 14.85 3.35
CA ILE A 183 -7.70 13.71 3.60
C ILE A 183 -6.23 14.07 3.35
N GLY A 184 -5.87 15.34 3.42
CA GLY A 184 -4.52 15.83 3.13
C GLY A 184 -3.43 15.28 4.05
N ASP A 185 -3.80 14.79 5.23
CA ASP A 185 -2.91 14.15 6.20
C ASP A 185 -2.80 12.63 6.03
N LYS A 186 -3.36 12.07 4.94
CA LYS A 186 -3.48 10.61 4.73
C LYS A 186 -3.11 10.13 3.34
N VAL A 187 -2.91 11.03 2.38
CA VAL A 187 -2.44 10.65 1.04
C VAL A 187 -0.93 10.59 1.04
N ILE A 188 -0.37 9.48 0.54
CA ILE A 188 1.08 9.25 0.45
C ILE A 188 1.51 9.06 -1.00
N PHE A 189 2.76 9.35 -1.31
CA PHE A 189 3.34 9.17 -2.64
C PHE A 189 3.72 7.71 -2.87
N ALA A 190 3.38 7.18 -4.04
CA ALA A 190 3.96 5.97 -4.59
C ALA A 190 4.19 6.15 -6.10
N SER A 191 5.14 5.42 -6.66
CA SER A 191 5.57 5.58 -8.04
C SER A 191 5.23 4.41 -8.95
N ALA A 192 4.76 3.28 -8.39
CA ALA A 192 4.63 2.02 -9.12
C ALA A 192 5.91 1.57 -9.86
N HIS A 193 7.09 2.04 -9.40
CA HIS A 193 8.36 1.57 -9.97
C HIS A 193 8.56 0.07 -9.70
N PRO A 194 9.02 -0.75 -10.65
CA PRO A 194 9.65 -0.40 -11.94
C PRO A 194 8.69 -0.30 -13.14
N PHE A 195 7.38 -0.48 -12.95
CA PHE A 195 6.41 -0.41 -14.05
C PHE A 195 6.32 1.01 -14.64
N LEU A 196 6.44 2.05 -13.80
CA LEU A 196 6.51 3.43 -14.19
C LEU A 196 7.85 4.06 -13.76
N ASP A 197 8.31 5.08 -14.51
CA ASP A 197 9.50 5.83 -14.13
C ASP A 197 9.21 6.75 -12.93
N PHE A 198 9.88 6.51 -11.80
CA PHE A 198 9.62 7.28 -10.59
C PHE A 198 9.95 8.77 -10.72
N LYS A 199 10.91 9.16 -11.59
CA LYS A 199 11.19 10.57 -11.88
C LYS A 199 10.02 11.23 -12.60
N GLY A 200 9.45 10.51 -13.57
CA GLY A 200 8.23 10.91 -14.26
C GLY A 200 7.06 11.08 -13.30
N GLN A 201 6.89 10.15 -12.36
CA GLN A 201 5.81 10.23 -11.36
C GLN A 201 5.98 11.42 -10.40
N ILE A 202 7.19 11.68 -9.92
CA ILE A 202 7.47 12.88 -9.10
C ILE A 202 7.14 14.15 -9.88
N ALA A 203 7.56 14.22 -11.15
CA ALA A 203 7.29 15.36 -12.03
C ALA A 203 5.77 15.52 -12.31
N LEU A 204 5.06 14.40 -12.44
CA LEU A 204 3.59 14.38 -12.60
C LEU A 204 2.90 14.99 -11.39
N TYR A 205 3.18 14.50 -10.18
CA TYR A 205 2.55 15.02 -8.95
C TYR A 205 2.76 16.52 -8.77
N ARG A 206 3.96 17.03 -9.12
CA ARG A 206 4.26 18.48 -9.08
C ARG A 206 3.47 19.32 -10.09
N LYS A 207 2.93 18.71 -11.15
CA LYS A 207 2.10 19.37 -12.16
C LYS A 207 0.60 19.26 -11.87
N LEU A 208 0.19 18.25 -11.11
CA LEU A 208 -1.20 18.09 -10.71
C LEU A 208 -1.62 19.23 -9.76
N PRO A 209 -2.90 19.62 -9.74
CA PRO A 209 -3.37 20.77 -8.97
C PRO A 209 -3.49 20.48 -7.46
N PHE A 210 -2.46 19.87 -6.89
CA PHE A 210 -2.30 19.78 -5.44
C PHE A 210 -1.88 21.13 -4.86
N SER A 211 -2.36 21.47 -3.69
CA SER A 211 -1.84 22.63 -2.94
C SER A 211 -0.39 22.36 -2.49
N PRO A 212 0.42 23.42 -2.24
CA PRO A 212 1.78 23.23 -1.73
C PRO A 212 1.83 22.39 -0.44
N GLN A 213 0.89 22.60 0.48
CA GLN A 213 0.80 21.82 1.70
C GLN A 213 0.44 20.35 1.45
N ALA A 214 -0.48 20.08 0.51
CA ALA A 214 -0.81 18.70 0.13
C ALA A 214 0.38 17.99 -0.48
N LEU A 215 1.15 18.65 -1.36
CA LEU A 215 2.37 18.07 -1.95
C LEU A 215 3.43 17.73 -0.89
N GLU A 216 3.67 18.61 0.06
CA GLU A 216 4.61 18.35 1.16
C GLU A 216 4.18 17.14 2.00
N ASN A 217 2.89 17.07 2.32
CA ASN A 217 2.32 15.95 3.05
C ASN A 217 2.42 14.63 2.26
N ILE A 218 2.08 14.66 0.97
CA ILE A 218 2.10 13.49 0.08
C ILE A 218 3.52 12.96 -0.08
N PHE A 219 4.49 13.85 -0.33
CA PHE A 219 5.86 13.43 -0.61
C PHE A 219 6.65 13.02 0.64
N TYR A 220 6.27 13.49 1.83
CA TYR A 220 7.08 13.22 3.01
C TYR A 220 6.27 13.04 4.31
N ASN A 221 5.53 14.06 4.78
CA ASN A 221 5.03 14.12 6.15
C ASN A 221 4.14 12.92 6.52
N ASN A 222 3.24 12.52 5.62
CA ASN A 222 2.29 11.44 5.88
C ASN A 222 2.97 10.08 5.97
N ALA A 223 3.90 9.78 5.05
CA ALA A 223 4.67 8.54 5.08
C ALA A 223 5.63 8.51 6.28
N ALA A 224 6.29 9.62 6.60
CA ALA A 224 7.16 9.73 7.78
C ALA A 224 6.39 9.45 9.08
N LYS A 225 5.20 10.05 9.24
CA LYS A 225 4.32 9.80 10.38
C LYS A 225 3.87 8.34 10.47
N LEU A 226 3.44 7.77 9.33
CA LEU A 226 2.97 6.38 9.25
C LEU A 226 4.06 5.38 9.64
N LEU A 227 5.28 5.62 9.17
CA LEU A 227 6.43 4.71 9.29
C LEU A 227 7.31 5.03 10.51
N GLY A 228 7.04 6.10 11.24
CA GLY A 228 7.83 6.51 12.41
C GLY A 228 9.27 6.91 12.03
N LEU A 229 9.42 7.76 11.01
CA LEU A 229 10.71 8.26 10.51
C LEU A 229 11.05 9.61 11.12
#